data_1c92c1b5ebceab233f857daa971bcfb3
#
_entry.id   1c92c1b5ebceab233f857daa971bcfb3
#
_cell.length_a   1.000
_cell.length_b   1.000
_cell.length_c   1.000
_cell.angle_alpha   90.00
_cell.angle_beta   90.00
_cell.angle_gamma   90.00
#
_symmetry.space_group_name_H-M   'P 1'
#
loop_
_entity.id
_entity.type
_entity.pdbx_description
1 polymer ?
#
loop_
_entity_poly.entity_id
_entity_poly.type
_entity_poly.pdbx_seq_one_letter_code
_entity_poly.pdbx_strand_id
1 'polypeptide(L)'
;MANQTIFKRYEYKYLLTADQKKDLQAYMETYMKPDTFGRNTICNLYFDTPDYLLIRRSIEGKVYKEKIRLRTYGRAQHDSEAFIELKKKLKDGTFTIDSCDDSLHTNGNLSICGGTYTLSTGDDGMHADEADQVYGGEITIKTCYEGIEGQNMEISGGTIDITASDDGLNAAGGNDQSGMGGFGGDMFSADEDAWITISGGTVTIDATGGGIDSNGDLTVSGGNIFVSGPSDNGNGALDYNGTATITGGTLVATGMSGMEQNFGSDSTQGSLMMNLTDNQSGEITLEDADGNTLVSYTPMREYNSVVINCAELSDGSTYTIHTGENSREVTMEGLVYTDGEVTNAPGQGGGQKPQGGPMGDNSGD
;
A
#
# COMPACT_ATOMS: atom_id res chain seq x y z
N MET A 1 -2.36 -12.52 18.97
CA MET A 1 -2.99 -11.25 19.40
C MET A 1 -2.34 -10.18 18.55
N ALA A 2 -3.08 -9.56 17.64
CA ALA A 2 -2.57 -8.50 16.81
C ALA A 2 -2.02 -7.36 17.71
N ASN A 3 -0.81 -6.95 17.49
CA ASN A 3 -0.23 -5.79 18.16
C ASN A 3 -0.90 -4.56 17.57
N GLN A 4 -1.73 -3.89 18.36
CA GLN A 4 -2.32 -2.62 17.97
C GLN A 4 -1.20 -1.57 18.05
N THR A 5 -0.62 -1.23 16.90
CA THR A 5 0.54 -0.32 16.81
C THR A 5 0.16 1.16 16.78
N ILE A 6 -1.13 1.48 16.59
CA ILE A 6 -1.60 2.87 16.52
C ILE A 6 -2.54 3.20 17.65
N PHE A 7 -2.17 4.27 18.36
CA PHE A 7 -3.02 4.89 19.36
C PHE A 7 -3.14 6.38 19.09
N LYS A 8 -4.33 6.87 18.85
CA LYS A 8 -4.60 8.28 19.09
C LYS A 8 -4.68 8.45 20.61
N ARG A 9 -3.56 8.83 21.23
CA ARG A 9 -3.53 9.03 22.69
C ARG A 9 -3.18 10.46 23.03
N TYR A 10 -3.80 10.94 24.09
CA TYR A 10 -3.39 12.17 24.77
C TYR A 10 -2.51 11.78 25.95
N GLU A 11 -1.35 12.40 26.08
CA GLU A 11 -0.45 12.23 27.23
C GLU A 11 -0.53 13.45 28.13
N TYR A 12 -1.00 13.26 29.35
CA TYR A 12 -0.97 14.26 30.38
C TYR A 12 0.06 13.88 31.43
N LYS A 13 0.91 14.85 31.83
CA LYS A 13 1.97 14.65 32.82
C LYS A 13 1.63 15.41 34.08
N TYR A 14 1.53 14.68 35.18
CA TYR A 14 1.22 15.25 36.48
C TYR A 14 2.40 15.01 37.42
N LEU A 15 2.75 16.05 38.21
CA LEU A 15 3.67 15.93 39.34
C LEU A 15 2.85 15.48 40.54
N LEU A 16 3.19 14.36 41.14
CA LEU A 16 2.52 13.80 42.30
C LEU A 16 3.48 13.71 43.48
N THR A 17 2.99 13.97 44.68
CA THR A 17 3.68 13.58 45.92
C THR A 17 3.65 12.07 46.09
N ALA A 18 4.48 11.53 47.00
CA ALA A 18 4.50 10.09 47.27
C ALA A 18 3.13 9.56 47.75
N ASP A 19 2.42 10.35 48.57
CA ASP A 19 1.10 9.99 49.09
C ASP A 19 0.04 10.01 47.98
N GLN A 20 0.01 11.07 47.16
CA GLN A 20 -0.88 11.14 45.99
C GLN A 20 -0.67 10.00 44.99
N LYS A 21 0.60 9.61 44.79
CA LYS A 21 0.91 8.46 43.95
C LYS A 21 0.34 7.16 44.53
N LYS A 22 0.45 6.97 45.86
CA LYS A 22 -0.05 5.78 46.53
C LYS A 22 -1.57 5.71 46.47
N ASP A 23 -2.25 6.81 46.70
CA ASP A 23 -3.72 6.91 46.67
C ASP A 23 -4.22 6.66 45.22
N LEU A 24 -3.56 7.25 44.22
CA LEU A 24 -3.90 7.03 42.82
C LEU A 24 -3.69 5.57 42.39
N GLN A 25 -2.59 4.94 42.82
CA GLN A 25 -2.35 3.54 42.53
C GLN A 25 -3.43 2.64 43.11
N ALA A 26 -3.82 2.87 44.38
CA ALA A 26 -4.88 2.11 45.02
C ALA A 26 -6.24 2.29 44.32
N TYR A 27 -6.54 3.50 43.82
CA TYR A 27 -7.75 3.76 43.04
C TYR A 27 -7.71 3.05 41.67
N MET A 28 -6.56 3.09 40.97
CA MET A 28 -6.38 2.44 39.68
C MET A 28 -6.55 0.92 39.73
N GLU A 29 -6.12 0.25 40.80
CA GLU A 29 -6.28 -1.20 40.98
C GLU A 29 -7.74 -1.68 40.86
N THR A 30 -8.71 -0.79 41.10
CA THR A 30 -10.14 -1.07 40.95
C THR A 30 -10.57 -1.20 39.48
N TYR A 31 -9.88 -0.49 38.56
CA TYR A 31 -10.28 -0.33 37.16
C TYR A 31 -9.26 -0.89 36.17
N MET A 32 -8.02 -1.09 36.60
CA MET A 32 -6.90 -1.46 35.72
C MET A 32 -6.11 -2.62 36.33
N LYS A 33 -5.58 -3.47 35.48
CA LYS A 33 -4.59 -4.48 35.87
C LYS A 33 -3.23 -4.05 35.38
N PRO A 34 -2.14 -4.27 36.17
CA PRO A 34 -0.79 -4.12 35.65
C PRO A 34 -0.58 -4.99 34.42
N ASP A 35 0.17 -4.49 33.45
CA ASP A 35 0.59 -5.29 32.32
C ASP A 35 1.58 -6.41 32.71
N THR A 36 1.86 -7.33 31.79
CA THR A 36 2.76 -8.46 32.03
C THR A 36 4.22 -8.03 32.16
N PHE A 37 4.58 -6.81 31.75
CA PHE A 37 5.96 -6.32 31.77
C PHE A 37 6.33 -5.63 33.08
N GLY A 38 5.34 -5.21 33.86
CA GLY A 38 5.54 -4.67 35.19
C GLY A 38 6.46 -3.44 35.21
N ARG A 39 7.40 -3.41 36.14
CA ARG A 39 8.36 -2.30 36.33
C ARG A 39 9.67 -2.61 35.62
N ASN A 40 9.91 -2.00 34.47
CA ASN A 40 11.13 -2.16 33.69
C ASN A 40 12.12 -1.00 33.87
N THR A 41 13.41 -1.32 33.79
CA THR A 41 14.48 -0.32 33.63
C THR A 41 14.68 -0.06 32.14
N ILE A 42 14.70 1.19 31.75
CA ILE A 42 15.01 1.60 30.37
C ILE A 42 16.32 2.37 30.42
N CYS A 43 17.34 1.86 29.71
CA CYS A 43 18.60 2.57 29.53
C CYS A 43 18.58 3.28 28.17
N ASN A 44 18.94 4.56 28.16
CA ASN A 44 19.06 5.33 26.92
C ASN A 44 20.44 5.99 26.88
N LEU A 45 21.13 5.84 25.74
CA LEU A 45 22.31 6.60 25.40
C LEU A 45 21.95 7.56 24.28
N TYR A 46 22.06 8.86 24.50
CA TYR A 46 21.78 9.87 23.50
C TYR A 46 23.05 10.24 22.74
N PHE A 47 22.94 10.34 21.44
CA PHE A 47 24.00 10.83 20.55
C PHE A 47 23.76 12.28 20.21
N ASP A 48 24.83 13.04 20.04
CA ASP A 48 24.80 14.45 19.64
C ASP A 48 26.04 14.77 18.78
N THR A 49 26.01 15.89 18.11
CA THR A 49 27.20 16.43 17.43
C THR A 49 28.27 16.86 18.44
N PRO A 50 29.57 16.98 18.03
CA PRO A 50 30.62 17.41 18.95
C PRO A 50 30.35 18.76 19.62
N ASP A 51 29.52 19.59 19.00
CA ASP A 51 29.11 20.91 19.50
C ASP A 51 27.74 20.91 20.19
N TYR A 52 27.18 19.74 20.48
CA TYR A 52 25.89 19.55 21.18
C TYR A 52 24.70 20.22 20.48
N LEU A 53 24.66 20.19 19.17
CA LEU A 53 23.66 20.88 18.35
C LEU A 53 22.22 20.38 18.62
N LEU A 54 22.02 19.06 18.74
CA LEU A 54 20.69 18.46 18.90
C LEU A 54 20.09 18.81 20.27
N ILE A 55 20.86 18.68 21.34
CA ILE A 55 20.38 19.02 22.68
C ILE A 55 20.14 20.53 22.82
N ARG A 56 21.01 21.39 22.25
CA ARG A 56 20.81 22.83 22.26
C ARG A 56 19.52 23.23 21.56
N ARG A 57 19.27 22.69 20.34
CA ARG A 57 17.99 22.90 19.62
C ARG A 57 16.78 22.42 20.43
N SER A 58 16.93 21.34 21.18
CA SER A 58 15.86 20.80 22.02
C SER A 58 15.54 21.72 23.21
N ILE A 59 16.55 22.34 23.82
CA ILE A 59 16.42 23.26 24.96
C ILE A 59 15.89 24.65 24.51
N GLU A 60 16.40 25.16 23.41
CA GLU A 60 16.03 26.49 22.88
C GLU A 60 14.56 26.56 22.40
N GLY A 61 13.84 25.45 22.46
CA GLY A 61 12.41 25.42 22.12
C GLY A 61 12.08 25.62 20.64
N LYS A 62 13.08 25.48 19.77
CA LYS A 62 12.86 25.57 18.31
C LYS A 62 11.82 24.57 17.85
N VAL A 63 11.19 24.90 16.76
CA VAL A 63 10.11 24.14 16.14
C VAL A 63 10.57 22.73 15.77
N TYR A 64 11.74 22.63 15.14
CA TYR A 64 12.36 21.36 14.75
C TYR A 64 13.27 20.84 15.86
N LYS A 65 13.06 19.59 16.27
CA LYS A 65 13.89 18.93 17.29
C LYS A 65 14.16 17.50 16.85
N GLU A 66 15.42 17.10 16.98
CA GLU A 66 15.85 15.72 16.76
C GLU A 66 16.48 15.16 18.03
N LYS A 67 16.35 13.85 18.22
CA LYS A 67 17.04 13.08 19.24
C LYS A 67 17.40 11.72 18.67
N ILE A 68 18.67 11.39 18.70
CA ILE A 68 19.17 10.07 18.34
C ILE A 68 19.54 9.38 19.64
N ARG A 69 19.03 8.16 19.84
CA ARG A 69 19.37 7.39 21.05
C ARG A 69 19.48 5.89 20.76
N LEU A 70 20.38 5.25 21.50
CA LEU A 70 20.39 3.81 21.66
C LEU A 70 19.58 3.48 22.91
N ARG A 71 18.65 2.54 22.81
CA ARG A 71 17.77 2.11 23.90
C ARG A 71 17.88 0.62 24.15
N THR A 72 17.92 0.22 25.44
CA THR A 72 17.73 -1.15 25.86
C THR A 72 16.62 -1.24 26.91
N TYR A 73 15.89 -2.34 26.90
CA TYR A 73 14.93 -2.70 27.94
C TYR A 73 15.60 -3.66 28.92
N GLY A 74 15.68 -3.26 30.18
CA GLY A 74 16.53 -3.89 31.17
C GLY A 74 17.89 -3.19 31.34
N ARG A 75 18.74 -3.72 32.22
CA ARG A 75 20.14 -3.27 32.32
C ARG A 75 20.90 -3.75 31.08
N ALA A 76 21.51 -2.78 30.38
CA ALA A 76 22.32 -3.09 29.21
C ALA A 76 23.47 -4.06 29.55
N GLN A 77 23.60 -5.13 28.81
CA GLN A 77 24.67 -6.12 28.84
C GLN A 77 25.28 -6.20 27.44
N HIS A 78 26.40 -6.91 27.30
CA HIS A 78 27.12 -6.99 26.03
C HIS A 78 26.29 -7.66 24.90
N ASP A 79 25.37 -8.51 25.27
CA ASP A 79 24.46 -9.29 24.40
C ASP A 79 23.00 -8.82 24.47
N SER A 80 22.75 -7.64 25.04
CA SER A 80 21.40 -7.07 25.07
C SER A 80 20.99 -6.60 23.70
N GLU A 81 19.77 -6.92 23.31
CA GLU A 81 19.11 -6.30 22.17
C GLU A 81 19.00 -4.79 22.37
N ALA A 82 19.41 -4.02 21.40
CA ALA A 82 19.47 -2.57 21.47
C ALA A 82 18.84 -1.94 20.25
N PHE A 83 18.01 -0.93 20.48
CA PHE A 83 17.25 -0.22 19.46
C PHE A 83 17.88 1.15 19.22
N ILE A 84 18.17 1.48 17.95
CA ILE A 84 18.52 2.84 17.55
C ILE A 84 17.21 3.54 17.22
N GLU A 85 16.94 4.62 17.93
CA GLU A 85 15.73 5.41 17.72
C GLU A 85 16.11 6.83 17.30
N LEU A 86 15.58 7.27 16.14
CA LEU A 86 15.58 8.66 15.71
C LEU A 86 14.19 9.25 15.97
N LYS A 87 14.10 10.23 16.88
CA LYS A 87 12.85 10.94 17.15
C LYS A 87 12.94 12.35 16.63
N LYS A 88 12.12 12.67 15.63
CA LYS A 88 11.94 14.01 15.08
C LYS A 88 10.65 14.63 15.62
N LYS A 89 10.68 15.93 15.88
CA LYS A 89 9.49 16.73 16.18
C LYS A 89 9.49 17.96 15.28
N LEU A 90 8.50 18.04 14.42
CA LEU A 90 8.24 19.15 13.50
C LEU A 90 7.06 19.98 14.02
N LYS A 91 6.89 21.19 13.52
CA LYS A 91 5.79 22.07 13.93
C LYS A 91 4.46 21.63 13.33
N ASP A 92 4.49 21.27 12.07
CA ASP A 92 3.34 21.02 11.21
C ASP A 92 3.34 19.59 10.61
N GLY A 93 4.38 18.80 10.90
CA GLY A 93 4.52 17.46 10.34
C GLY A 93 4.81 17.43 8.84
N THR A 94 5.43 18.50 8.30
CA THR A 94 5.80 18.57 6.87
C THR A 94 7.20 18.03 6.64
N PHE A 95 7.33 17.13 5.68
CA PHE A 95 8.57 16.51 5.24
C PHE A 95 8.74 16.76 3.74
N THR A 96 9.90 17.24 3.36
CA THR A 96 10.33 17.27 1.96
C THR A 96 11.65 16.50 1.88
N ILE A 97 11.68 15.43 1.13
CA ILE A 97 12.82 14.53 0.99
C ILE A 97 13.16 14.43 -0.49
N ASP A 98 14.44 14.58 -0.79
CA ASP A 98 15.03 14.38 -2.10
C ASP A 98 16.23 13.46 -1.87
N SER A 99 16.16 12.23 -2.34
CA SER A 99 17.12 11.16 -2.11
C SER A 99 17.58 10.54 -3.43
N CYS A 100 18.75 9.92 -3.46
CA CYS A 100 19.20 9.11 -4.58
C CYS A 100 18.94 7.61 -4.38
N ASP A 101 18.46 7.23 -3.25
CA ASP A 101 18.05 5.94 -2.74
C ASP A 101 16.65 6.15 -2.13
N ASP A 102 16.06 5.23 -1.39
CA ASP A 102 14.74 5.40 -0.83
C ASP A 102 14.53 6.71 -0.07
N SER A 103 13.35 7.28 -0.19
CA SER A 103 13.01 8.47 0.60
C SER A 103 12.72 8.14 2.07
N LEU A 104 12.01 7.05 2.32
CA LEU A 104 11.75 6.50 3.65
C LEU A 104 12.01 5.00 3.63
N HIS A 105 12.97 4.54 4.41
CA HIS A 105 13.37 3.13 4.46
C HIS A 105 13.39 2.57 5.88
N THR A 106 12.99 1.31 6.05
CA THR A 106 13.12 0.55 7.30
C THR A 106 13.24 -0.95 7.06
N ASN A 107 14.13 -1.60 7.84
CA ASN A 107 14.23 -3.07 7.87
C ASN A 107 13.14 -3.74 8.73
N GLY A 108 12.02 -3.12 8.92
CA GLY A 108 10.88 -3.61 9.69
C GLY A 108 9.61 -2.98 9.19
N ASN A 109 8.77 -2.48 10.07
CA ASN A 109 7.51 -1.83 9.70
C ASN A 109 7.66 -0.31 9.59
N LEU A 110 7.14 0.29 8.52
CA LEU A 110 6.96 1.72 8.35
C LEU A 110 5.48 2.09 8.60
N SER A 111 5.22 3.08 9.46
CA SER A 111 3.85 3.50 9.76
C SER A 111 3.70 5.01 9.65
N ILE A 112 2.84 5.48 8.76
CA ILE A 112 2.48 6.88 8.56
C ILE A 112 1.10 7.13 9.17
N CYS A 113 1.06 7.92 10.26
CA CYS A 113 -0.18 8.23 10.99
C CYS A 113 -0.73 9.63 10.69
N GLY A 114 -0.04 10.41 9.86
CA GLY A 114 -0.38 11.80 9.51
C GLY A 114 0.85 12.62 9.18
N GLY A 115 0.64 13.86 8.77
CA GLY A 115 1.68 14.77 8.28
C GLY A 115 1.55 15.00 6.79
N THR A 116 2.41 15.89 6.27
CA THR A 116 2.50 16.19 4.82
C THR A 116 3.87 15.78 4.33
N TYR A 117 3.92 14.94 3.34
CA TYR A 117 5.14 14.38 2.77
C TYR A 117 5.22 14.75 1.29
N THR A 118 6.37 15.26 0.89
CA THR A 118 6.73 15.45 -0.53
C THR A 118 8.04 14.74 -0.75
N LEU A 119 7.99 13.65 -1.50
CA LEU A 119 9.09 12.73 -1.71
C LEU A 119 9.51 12.77 -3.18
N SER A 120 10.81 12.75 -3.42
CA SER A 120 11.44 12.55 -4.73
C SER A 120 12.65 11.68 -4.51
N THR A 121 12.79 10.61 -5.26
CA THR A 121 13.82 9.61 -5.03
C THR A 121 14.30 8.98 -6.32
N GLY A 122 15.47 8.37 -6.26
CA GLY A 122 16.03 7.58 -7.36
C GLY A 122 15.67 6.10 -7.30
N ASP A 123 15.15 5.63 -6.14
CA ASP A 123 14.62 4.29 -5.90
C ASP A 123 13.21 4.43 -5.31
N ASP A 124 12.85 3.82 -4.18
CA ASP A 124 11.48 3.77 -3.71
C ASP A 124 11.06 4.99 -2.90
N GLY A 125 9.81 5.41 -3.09
CA GLY A 125 9.23 6.49 -2.31
C GLY A 125 9.16 6.12 -0.83
N MET A 126 8.69 4.92 -0.53
CA MET A 126 8.63 4.33 0.81
C MET A 126 8.93 2.83 0.68
N HIS A 127 9.87 2.33 1.50
CA HIS A 127 10.26 0.93 1.54
C HIS A 127 10.26 0.36 2.95
N ALA A 128 9.66 -0.82 3.13
CA ALA A 128 9.69 -1.55 4.40
C ALA A 128 9.92 -3.06 4.15
N ASP A 129 10.99 -3.63 4.74
CA ASP A 129 11.25 -5.09 4.62
C ASP A 129 10.07 -5.94 5.13
N GLU A 130 9.23 -5.43 6.07
CA GLU A 130 8.07 -6.16 6.60
C GLU A 130 6.75 -5.56 6.11
N ALA A 131 6.34 -4.39 6.63
CA ALA A 131 5.03 -3.82 6.28
C ALA A 131 5.03 -2.31 6.21
N ASP A 132 4.43 -1.77 5.13
CA ASP A 132 4.05 -0.38 5.00
C ASP A 132 2.60 -0.16 5.43
N GLN A 133 2.40 0.79 6.34
CA GLN A 133 1.11 1.07 6.93
C GLN A 133 0.79 2.56 6.85
N VAL A 134 -0.24 2.93 6.09
CA VAL A 134 -0.69 4.31 5.96
C VAL A 134 -2.07 4.46 6.56
N TYR A 135 -2.13 5.15 7.70
CA TYR A 135 -3.35 5.42 8.46
C TYR A 135 -3.86 6.85 8.29
N GLY A 136 -3.09 7.72 7.64
CA GLY A 136 -3.45 9.10 7.38
C GLY A 136 -2.25 9.94 6.96
N GLY A 137 -2.52 11.17 6.58
CA GLY A 137 -1.53 12.13 6.08
C GLY A 137 -1.80 12.51 4.63
N GLU A 138 -0.99 13.42 4.14
CA GLU A 138 -0.95 13.86 2.75
C GLU A 138 0.43 13.50 2.20
N ILE A 139 0.49 12.53 1.31
CA ILE A 139 1.73 11.94 0.79
C ILE A 139 1.76 12.17 -0.72
N THR A 140 2.75 12.90 -1.20
CA THR A 140 3.02 13.12 -2.62
C THR A 140 4.38 12.56 -2.95
N ILE A 141 4.44 11.50 -3.73
CA ILE A 141 5.66 10.91 -4.29
C ILE A 141 5.74 11.36 -5.74
N LYS A 142 6.62 12.33 -6.00
CA LYS A 142 6.70 13.02 -7.30
C LYS A 142 7.45 12.25 -8.36
N THR A 143 8.48 11.54 -7.91
CA THR A 143 9.34 10.69 -8.73
C THR A 143 9.90 9.58 -7.87
N CYS A 144 9.84 8.36 -8.36
CA CYS A 144 10.41 7.17 -7.74
C CYS A 144 10.60 6.07 -8.78
N TYR A 145 11.28 5.01 -8.42
CA TYR A 145 11.23 3.74 -9.15
C TYR A 145 9.90 3.08 -8.79
N GLU A 146 9.70 2.63 -7.55
CA GLU A 146 8.43 2.19 -7.01
C GLU A 146 7.86 3.21 -6.01
N GLY A 147 6.52 3.30 -5.94
CA GLY A 147 5.87 4.27 -5.07
C GLY A 147 5.98 3.89 -3.61
N ILE A 148 5.38 2.77 -3.24
CA ILE A 148 5.45 2.16 -1.93
C ILE A 148 5.72 0.67 -2.13
N GLU A 149 6.84 0.19 -1.57
CA GLU A 149 7.27 -1.20 -1.64
C GLU A 149 7.36 -1.83 -0.26
N GLY A 150 6.98 -3.10 -0.15
CA GLY A 150 7.15 -3.89 1.07
C GLY A 150 6.60 -5.30 0.91
N GLN A 151 6.84 -6.17 1.90
CA GLN A 151 6.22 -7.49 1.89
C GLN A 151 4.70 -7.40 2.05
N ASN A 152 4.24 -6.49 2.90
CA ASN A 152 2.83 -6.31 3.22
C ASN A 152 2.45 -4.83 3.21
N MET A 153 1.24 -4.51 2.77
CA MET A 153 0.78 -3.13 2.71
C MET A 153 -0.62 -2.96 3.28
N GLU A 154 -0.80 -1.98 4.17
CA GLU A 154 -2.09 -1.58 4.72
C GLU A 154 -2.33 -0.09 4.51
N ILE A 155 -3.35 0.28 3.74
CA ILE A 155 -3.79 1.66 3.57
C ILE A 155 -5.21 1.80 4.13
N SER A 156 -5.37 2.53 5.24
CA SER A 156 -6.68 2.74 5.86
C SER A 156 -7.09 4.21 5.93
N GLY A 157 -6.27 5.12 5.40
CA GLY A 157 -6.59 6.54 5.36
C GLY A 157 -5.49 7.38 4.71
N GLY A 158 -5.72 8.69 4.65
CA GLY A 158 -4.80 9.64 4.03
C GLY A 158 -5.15 9.97 2.59
N THR A 159 -4.35 10.87 2.01
CA THR A 159 -4.35 11.19 0.57
C THR A 159 -2.96 10.88 0.05
N ILE A 160 -2.87 9.98 -0.89
CA ILE A 160 -1.63 9.45 -1.46
C ILE A 160 -1.66 9.71 -2.95
N ASP A 161 -0.62 10.36 -3.45
CA ASP A 161 -0.44 10.72 -4.85
C ASP A 161 0.95 10.27 -5.30
N ILE A 162 1.02 9.33 -6.24
CA ILE A 162 2.23 8.62 -6.65
C ILE A 162 2.48 8.82 -8.14
N THR A 163 3.71 9.18 -8.49
CA THR A 163 4.23 9.10 -9.87
C THR A 163 5.46 8.21 -9.87
N ALA A 164 5.32 6.99 -10.40
CA ALA A 164 6.34 5.96 -10.42
C ALA A 164 6.81 5.63 -11.85
N SER A 165 8.09 5.28 -11.98
CA SER A 165 8.68 4.81 -13.22
C SER A 165 8.59 3.29 -13.38
N ASP A 166 8.20 2.58 -12.36
CA ASP A 166 7.77 1.19 -12.34
C ASP A 166 6.44 1.10 -11.60
N ASP A 167 6.30 0.39 -10.50
CA ASP A 167 5.04 0.11 -9.84
C ASP A 167 4.58 1.22 -8.88
N GLY A 168 3.26 1.41 -8.79
CA GLY A 168 2.69 2.38 -7.85
C GLY A 168 2.69 1.87 -6.41
N LEU A 169 2.11 0.69 -6.20
CA LEU A 169 2.14 -0.08 -4.96
C LEU A 169 2.65 -1.47 -5.30
N ASN A 170 3.72 -1.91 -4.62
CA ASN A 170 4.33 -3.20 -4.85
C ASN A 170 4.46 -4.02 -3.56
N ALA A 171 3.79 -5.18 -3.47
CA ALA A 171 3.97 -6.15 -2.40
C ALA A 171 4.78 -7.36 -2.90
N ALA A 172 6.11 -7.19 -2.95
CA ALA A 172 7.06 -8.09 -3.62
C ALA A 172 8.00 -8.86 -2.68
N GLY A 173 7.73 -8.90 -1.37
CA GLY A 173 8.50 -9.73 -0.45
C GLY A 173 9.63 -9.05 0.32
N GLY A 174 9.71 -7.72 0.34
CA GLY A 174 10.54 -6.96 1.29
C GLY A 174 12.06 -7.14 1.16
N ASN A 175 12.56 -7.54 0.02
CA ASN A 175 13.99 -7.58 -0.29
C ASN A 175 14.30 -6.60 -1.37
N ASP A 176 14.86 -5.45 -1.00
CA ASP A 176 15.38 -4.45 -1.91
C ASP A 176 16.43 -5.06 -2.87
N GLN A 177 15.98 -5.66 -3.94
CA GLN A 177 16.79 -6.12 -5.07
C GLN A 177 16.42 -5.41 -6.38
N SER A 178 15.51 -4.45 -6.35
CA SER A 178 15.00 -3.72 -7.51
C SER A 178 16.07 -2.85 -8.18
N GLY A 179 17.00 -2.29 -7.43
CA GLY A 179 18.02 -1.35 -7.94
C GLY A 179 19.14 -1.92 -8.79
N MET A 180 19.26 -3.21 -8.98
CA MET A 180 20.36 -3.85 -9.74
C MET A 180 19.83 -4.86 -10.74
N GLY A 181 19.24 -4.41 -11.84
CA GLY A 181 19.15 -5.10 -13.13
C GLY A 181 19.27 -6.62 -13.18
N GLY A 182 18.62 -7.34 -12.30
CA GLY A 182 18.52 -8.78 -12.29
C GLY A 182 17.29 -9.23 -13.06
N PHE A 183 17.44 -9.52 -14.34
CA PHE A 183 16.42 -10.25 -15.08
C PHE A 183 16.04 -11.54 -14.35
N GLY A 184 14.86 -11.57 -13.73
CA GLY A 184 14.11 -12.80 -13.47
C GLY A 184 14.43 -13.49 -12.15
N GLY A 185 13.82 -13.06 -11.08
CA GLY A 185 13.68 -13.82 -9.84
C GLY A 185 12.29 -13.79 -9.23
N ASP A 186 11.62 -12.68 -9.25
CA ASP A 186 10.42 -12.45 -8.47
C ASP A 186 9.14 -12.08 -9.23
N MET A 187 9.22 -11.65 -10.46
CA MET A 187 8.07 -11.17 -11.25
C MET A 187 6.88 -12.15 -11.37
N PHE A 188 7.03 -13.43 -11.07
CA PHE A 188 6.00 -14.45 -11.26
C PHE A 188 5.93 -15.48 -10.14
N SER A 189 6.55 -15.21 -9.00
CA SER A 189 6.56 -16.14 -7.89
C SER A 189 5.52 -15.70 -6.87
N ALA A 190 4.40 -16.40 -6.82
CA ALA A 190 3.40 -16.17 -5.78
C ALA A 190 4.06 -16.29 -4.40
N ASP A 191 3.91 -15.26 -3.58
CA ASP A 191 4.27 -15.25 -2.17
C ASP A 191 2.98 -15.28 -1.35
N GLU A 192 2.70 -16.44 -0.71
CA GLU A 192 1.50 -16.62 0.13
C GLU A 192 1.49 -15.70 1.37
N ASP A 193 2.62 -15.10 1.71
CA ASP A 193 2.77 -14.18 2.84
C ASP A 193 2.64 -12.70 2.41
N ALA A 194 2.66 -12.38 1.11
CA ALA A 194 2.49 -11.02 0.60
C ALA A 194 1.01 -10.63 0.48
N TRP A 195 0.69 -9.38 0.79
CA TRP A 195 -0.67 -8.86 0.59
C TRP A 195 -0.72 -7.32 0.57
N ILE A 196 -1.71 -6.81 -0.16
CA ILE A 196 -2.12 -5.40 -0.14
C ILE A 196 -3.56 -5.30 0.36
N THR A 197 -3.79 -4.50 1.40
CA THR A 197 -5.12 -4.20 1.91
C THR A 197 -5.38 -2.69 1.88
N ILE A 198 -6.45 -2.27 1.17
CA ILE A 198 -6.90 -0.88 1.13
C ILE A 198 -8.30 -0.82 1.73
N SER A 199 -8.45 -0.14 2.86
CA SER A 199 -9.72 -0.01 3.57
C SER A 199 -10.23 1.43 3.69
N GLY A 200 -9.46 2.41 3.18
CA GLY A 200 -9.85 3.82 3.21
C GLY A 200 -8.79 4.73 2.59
N GLY A 201 -9.06 6.03 2.61
CA GLY A 201 -8.20 7.05 2.02
C GLY A 201 -8.52 7.36 0.56
N THR A 202 -7.69 8.20 -0.04
CA THR A 202 -7.68 8.49 -1.48
C THR A 202 -6.30 8.18 -2.02
N VAL A 203 -6.21 7.30 -2.99
CA VAL A 203 -4.95 6.84 -3.60
C VAL A 203 -5.03 7.14 -5.10
N THR A 204 -4.09 7.93 -5.58
CA THR A 204 -3.93 8.25 -7.01
C THR A 204 -2.55 7.79 -7.47
N ILE A 205 -2.52 7.00 -8.51
CA ILE A 205 -1.29 6.39 -9.05
C ILE A 205 -1.16 6.73 -10.52
N ASP A 206 0.02 7.23 -10.89
CA ASP A 206 0.50 7.34 -12.26
C ASP A 206 1.80 6.51 -12.38
N ALA A 207 1.70 5.28 -12.86
CA ALA A 207 2.77 4.32 -12.93
C ALA A 207 3.08 3.87 -14.37
N THR A 208 4.35 3.60 -14.67
CA THR A 208 4.73 3.09 -16.00
C THR A 208 4.69 1.56 -16.04
N GLY A 209 4.98 0.91 -14.91
CA GLY A 209 4.79 -0.51 -14.63
C GLY A 209 3.41 -0.81 -14.08
N GLY A 210 3.29 -1.74 -13.15
CA GLY A 210 2.03 -2.08 -12.47
C GLY A 210 1.45 -0.92 -11.67
N GLY A 211 0.14 -0.77 -11.68
CA GLY A 211 -0.51 0.21 -10.81
C GLY A 211 -0.50 -0.24 -9.37
N ILE A 212 -1.12 -1.38 -9.13
CA ILE A 212 -1.13 -2.11 -7.86
C ILE A 212 -0.68 -3.53 -8.17
N ASP A 213 0.51 -3.87 -7.72
CA ASP A 213 1.12 -5.20 -7.88
C ASP A 213 1.23 -5.90 -6.52
N SER A 214 0.74 -7.13 -6.44
CA SER A 214 0.86 -7.97 -5.26
C SER A 214 1.30 -9.37 -5.62
N ASN A 215 2.45 -9.79 -5.15
CA ASN A 215 2.86 -11.19 -5.29
C ASN A 215 1.95 -12.17 -4.51
N GLY A 216 0.99 -11.65 -3.73
CA GLY A 216 -0.01 -12.41 -2.99
C GLY A 216 -1.43 -11.85 -3.17
N ASP A 217 -2.11 -11.60 -2.08
CA ASP A 217 -3.51 -11.18 -2.06
C ASP A 217 -3.70 -9.67 -2.20
N LEU A 218 -4.80 -9.26 -2.87
CA LEU A 218 -5.28 -7.88 -2.92
C LEU A 218 -6.68 -7.77 -2.30
N THR A 219 -6.85 -6.97 -1.27
CA THR A 219 -8.15 -6.73 -0.63
C THR A 219 -8.49 -5.24 -0.64
N VAL A 220 -9.64 -4.89 -1.23
CA VAL A 220 -10.19 -3.53 -1.20
C VAL A 220 -11.52 -3.55 -0.47
N SER A 221 -11.61 -2.81 0.64
CA SER A 221 -12.84 -2.72 1.45
C SER A 221 -13.36 -1.29 1.62
N GLY A 222 -12.64 -0.30 1.07
CA GLY A 222 -13.02 1.11 1.14
C GLY A 222 -11.99 2.01 0.46
N GLY A 223 -12.26 3.32 0.47
CA GLY A 223 -11.40 4.34 -0.13
C GLY A 223 -11.81 4.72 -1.55
N ASN A 224 -11.06 5.69 -2.11
CA ASN A 224 -11.15 6.09 -3.50
C ASN A 224 -9.79 5.86 -4.17
N ILE A 225 -9.74 4.99 -5.15
CA ILE A 225 -8.50 4.50 -5.75
C ILE A 225 -8.55 4.77 -7.25
N PHE A 226 -7.57 5.50 -7.75
CA PHE A 226 -7.46 5.89 -9.15
C PHE A 226 -6.08 5.52 -9.67
N VAL A 227 -6.03 4.65 -10.67
CA VAL A 227 -4.79 4.13 -11.25
C VAL A 227 -4.72 4.49 -12.73
N SER A 228 -3.58 5.03 -13.13
CA SER A 228 -3.20 5.30 -14.51
C SER A 228 -1.87 4.62 -14.81
N GLY A 229 -1.88 3.59 -15.60
CA GLY A 229 -0.74 2.72 -15.96
C GLY A 229 -1.15 1.26 -15.92
N PRO A 230 -0.40 0.35 -16.53
CA PRO A 230 0.89 0.53 -17.22
C PRO A 230 0.78 1.18 -18.60
N SER A 231 1.96 1.48 -19.19
CA SER A 231 2.05 2.02 -20.56
C SER A 231 2.29 0.96 -21.62
N ASP A 232 2.51 -0.29 -21.24
CA ASP A 232 2.74 -1.42 -22.14
C ASP A 232 1.93 -2.66 -21.71
N ASN A 233 2.01 -3.74 -22.48
CA ASN A 233 1.25 -4.97 -22.21
C ASN A 233 2.01 -5.98 -21.32
N GLY A 234 3.11 -5.58 -20.70
CA GLY A 234 3.92 -6.43 -19.84
C GLY A 234 3.47 -6.49 -18.39
N ASN A 235 2.64 -5.53 -17.97
CA ASN A 235 2.06 -5.40 -16.65
C ASN A 235 0.56 -5.11 -16.72
N GLY A 236 -0.14 -5.17 -15.59
CA GLY A 236 -1.54 -4.77 -15.42
C GLY A 236 -1.65 -3.53 -14.51
N ALA A 237 -2.73 -2.76 -14.64
CA ALA A 237 -3.04 -1.72 -13.66
C ALA A 237 -3.40 -2.33 -12.30
N LEU A 238 -3.98 -3.54 -12.33
CA LEU A 238 -4.11 -4.47 -11.23
C LEU A 238 -3.39 -5.75 -11.61
N ASP A 239 -2.38 -6.13 -10.85
CA ASP A 239 -1.68 -7.41 -10.96
C ASP A 239 -1.60 -8.07 -9.59
N TYR A 240 -1.89 -9.36 -9.52
CA TYR A 240 -1.81 -10.12 -8.27
C TYR A 240 -1.63 -11.60 -8.55
N ASN A 241 -0.82 -12.26 -7.73
CA ASN A 241 -0.55 -13.69 -7.86
C ASN A 241 -1.42 -14.57 -6.96
N GLY A 242 -2.07 -14.00 -5.96
CA GLY A 242 -2.99 -14.66 -5.04
C GLY A 242 -4.46 -14.47 -5.42
N THR A 243 -5.26 -13.99 -4.48
CA THR A 243 -6.68 -13.66 -4.67
C THR A 243 -6.93 -12.16 -4.56
N ALA A 244 -7.81 -11.62 -5.40
CA ALA A 244 -8.25 -10.24 -5.26
C ALA A 244 -9.73 -10.17 -4.91
N THR A 245 -10.07 -9.39 -3.87
CA THR A 245 -11.45 -9.18 -3.43
C THR A 245 -11.76 -7.71 -3.23
N ILE A 246 -12.96 -7.30 -3.68
CA ILE A 246 -13.50 -5.97 -3.39
C ILE A 246 -14.84 -6.07 -2.67
N THR A 247 -14.95 -5.36 -1.55
CA THR A 247 -16.14 -5.37 -0.70
C THR A 247 -16.68 -3.97 -0.43
N GLY A 248 -15.97 -2.92 -0.86
CA GLY A 248 -16.36 -1.52 -0.68
C GLY A 248 -15.35 -0.57 -1.32
N GLY A 249 -15.73 0.71 -1.42
CA GLY A 249 -14.92 1.77 -2.02
C GLY A 249 -15.25 2.05 -3.49
N THR A 250 -14.53 2.99 -4.06
CA THR A 250 -14.55 3.31 -5.50
C THR A 250 -13.16 3.09 -6.06
N LEU A 251 -13.06 2.28 -7.11
CA LEU A 251 -11.79 2.05 -7.80
C LEU A 251 -11.98 2.24 -9.30
N VAL A 252 -11.05 2.96 -9.92
CA VAL A 252 -10.88 3.00 -11.37
C VAL A 252 -9.42 2.73 -11.68
N ALA A 253 -9.14 1.59 -12.29
CA ALA A 253 -7.81 1.25 -12.76
C ALA A 253 -7.81 1.19 -14.29
N THR A 254 -6.81 1.82 -14.89
CA THR A 254 -6.67 1.95 -16.35
C THR A 254 -5.25 1.59 -16.76
N GLY A 255 -5.13 0.85 -17.84
CA GLY A 255 -3.84 0.43 -18.37
C GLY A 255 -3.96 -0.27 -19.70
N MET A 256 -2.98 -1.11 -20.01
CA MET A 256 -2.99 -1.94 -21.21
C MET A 256 -3.55 -3.33 -20.90
N SER A 257 -4.36 -3.87 -21.80
CA SER A 257 -5.11 -5.11 -21.59
C SER A 257 -4.28 -6.40 -21.61
N GLY A 258 -2.94 -6.29 -21.70
CA GLY A 258 -2.07 -7.46 -21.84
C GLY A 258 -2.03 -8.38 -20.64
N MET A 259 -1.93 -7.82 -19.43
CA MET A 259 -1.89 -8.58 -18.17
C MET A 259 -2.92 -8.11 -17.15
N GLU A 260 -3.84 -7.22 -17.58
CA GLU A 260 -4.86 -6.66 -16.70
C GLU A 260 -5.74 -7.76 -16.07
N GLN A 261 -6.02 -7.62 -14.78
CA GLN A 261 -6.84 -8.55 -14.02
C GLN A 261 -8.07 -7.85 -13.42
N ASN A 262 -9.19 -8.57 -13.38
CA ASN A 262 -10.39 -8.16 -12.66
C ASN A 262 -10.38 -8.75 -11.25
N PHE A 263 -11.19 -8.26 -10.34
CA PHE A 263 -11.38 -8.85 -9.02
C PHE A 263 -11.97 -10.27 -9.11
N GLY A 264 -11.74 -11.07 -8.06
CA GLY A 264 -12.21 -12.43 -7.98
C GLY A 264 -13.70 -12.55 -7.59
N SER A 265 -14.26 -13.73 -7.81
CA SER A 265 -15.67 -14.07 -7.57
C SER A 265 -16.11 -13.97 -6.10
N ASP A 266 -15.18 -13.94 -5.16
CA ASP A 266 -15.46 -13.79 -3.72
C ASP A 266 -15.76 -12.34 -3.31
N SER A 267 -15.69 -11.40 -4.28
CA SER A 267 -16.08 -10.01 -4.11
C SER A 267 -17.56 -9.87 -3.81
N THR A 268 -17.90 -8.92 -2.94
CA THR A 268 -19.29 -8.60 -2.57
C THR A 268 -19.75 -7.24 -3.10
N GLN A 269 -18.88 -6.51 -3.79
CA GLN A 269 -19.18 -5.32 -4.55
C GLN A 269 -18.96 -5.58 -6.05
N GLY A 270 -19.71 -4.89 -6.90
CA GLY A 270 -19.61 -5.03 -8.34
C GLY A 270 -18.26 -4.60 -8.90
N SER A 271 -17.76 -5.37 -9.87
CA SER A 271 -16.55 -5.09 -10.62
C SER A 271 -16.78 -5.28 -12.11
N LEU A 272 -16.59 -4.21 -12.86
CA LEU A 272 -16.68 -4.19 -14.32
C LEU A 272 -15.29 -3.94 -14.91
N MET A 273 -14.78 -4.92 -15.63
CA MET A 273 -13.60 -4.77 -16.46
C MET A 273 -14.00 -4.67 -17.93
N MET A 274 -13.46 -3.71 -18.65
CA MET A 274 -13.70 -3.54 -20.08
C MET A 274 -12.38 -3.45 -20.84
N ASN A 275 -12.20 -4.36 -21.81
CA ASN A 275 -11.08 -4.33 -22.72
C ASN A 275 -11.50 -3.74 -24.08
N LEU A 276 -10.70 -2.83 -24.59
CA LEU A 276 -10.92 -2.08 -25.80
C LEU A 276 -9.98 -2.55 -26.90
N THR A 277 -10.42 -2.48 -28.14
CA THR A 277 -9.60 -2.86 -29.29
C THR A 277 -8.49 -1.85 -29.56
N ASP A 278 -8.79 -0.58 -29.34
CA ASP A 278 -7.89 0.54 -29.65
C ASP A 278 -7.58 1.33 -28.37
N ASN A 279 -6.37 1.88 -28.28
CA ASN A 279 -5.99 2.76 -27.21
C ASN A 279 -6.90 4.00 -27.19
N GLN A 280 -7.30 4.38 -26.00
CA GLN A 280 -8.09 5.54 -25.70
C GLN A 280 -7.29 6.54 -24.87
N SER A 281 -7.78 7.76 -24.80
CA SER A 281 -7.32 8.82 -23.89
C SER A 281 -8.49 9.69 -23.50
N GLY A 282 -8.34 10.45 -22.42
CA GLY A 282 -9.37 11.34 -21.92
C GLY A 282 -10.24 10.74 -20.83
N GLU A 283 -11.30 11.41 -20.49
CA GLU A 283 -12.17 11.09 -19.35
C GLU A 283 -12.91 9.77 -19.55
N ILE A 284 -12.99 9.02 -18.45
CA ILE A 284 -13.84 7.84 -18.32
C ILE A 284 -15.02 8.24 -17.43
N THR A 285 -16.23 7.97 -17.86
CA THR A 285 -17.42 8.07 -17.02
C THR A 285 -18.24 6.80 -17.11
N LEU A 286 -18.79 6.39 -15.96
CA LEU A 286 -19.78 5.34 -15.85
C LEU A 286 -21.13 5.95 -15.50
N GLU A 287 -22.15 5.67 -16.28
CA GLU A 287 -23.51 6.14 -16.07
C GLU A 287 -24.47 4.96 -15.84
N ASP A 288 -25.48 5.17 -15.00
CA ASP A 288 -26.58 4.23 -14.83
C ASP A 288 -27.58 4.30 -15.99
N ALA A 289 -28.62 3.46 -15.97
CA ALA A 289 -29.65 3.41 -17.00
C ALA A 289 -30.50 4.70 -17.07
N ASP A 290 -30.49 5.53 -16.05
CA ASP A 290 -31.19 6.82 -15.99
C ASP A 290 -30.28 7.99 -16.49
N GLY A 291 -29.01 7.71 -16.81
CA GLY A 291 -28.01 8.69 -17.26
C GLY A 291 -27.35 9.46 -16.10
N ASN A 292 -27.41 8.95 -14.87
CA ASN A 292 -26.67 9.56 -13.77
C ASN A 292 -25.23 9.07 -13.78
N THR A 293 -24.27 9.98 -13.71
CA THR A 293 -22.85 9.64 -13.59
C THR A 293 -22.57 9.05 -12.21
N LEU A 294 -22.09 7.82 -12.17
CA LEU A 294 -21.71 7.09 -10.97
C LEU A 294 -20.24 7.29 -10.63
N VAL A 295 -19.38 7.27 -11.65
CA VAL A 295 -17.93 7.42 -11.54
C VAL A 295 -17.42 8.30 -12.67
N SER A 296 -16.43 9.15 -12.39
CA SER A 296 -15.70 9.93 -13.39
C SER A 296 -14.22 9.97 -13.00
N TYR A 297 -13.34 9.71 -13.97
CA TYR A 297 -11.89 9.75 -13.83
C TYR A 297 -11.22 10.13 -15.15
N THR A 298 -10.18 10.94 -15.09
CA THR A 298 -9.35 11.25 -16.27
C THR A 298 -7.96 10.67 -16.06
N PRO A 299 -7.63 9.52 -16.69
CA PRO A 299 -6.30 8.94 -16.64
C PRO A 299 -5.23 9.86 -17.22
N MET A 300 -4.03 9.79 -16.69
CA MET A 300 -2.88 10.54 -17.20
C MET A 300 -2.23 9.88 -18.42
N ARG A 301 -2.51 8.60 -18.65
CA ARG A 301 -1.93 7.78 -19.72
C ARG A 301 -3.01 7.29 -20.68
N GLU A 302 -2.57 6.89 -21.88
CA GLU A 302 -3.43 6.12 -22.79
C GLU A 302 -3.73 4.75 -22.19
N TYR A 303 -4.91 4.23 -22.48
CA TYR A 303 -5.39 2.95 -21.95
C TYR A 303 -6.20 2.20 -22.99
N ASN A 304 -6.23 0.88 -22.92
CA ASN A 304 -7.17 0.01 -23.62
C ASN A 304 -7.80 -1.05 -22.70
N SER A 305 -7.58 -0.93 -21.40
CA SER A 305 -8.30 -1.66 -20.36
C SER A 305 -8.74 -0.72 -19.24
N VAL A 306 -9.93 -0.97 -18.70
CA VAL A 306 -10.50 -0.20 -17.60
C VAL A 306 -11.16 -1.18 -16.62
N VAL A 307 -10.81 -1.10 -15.35
CA VAL A 307 -11.52 -1.78 -14.25
C VAL A 307 -12.22 -0.73 -13.41
N ILE A 308 -13.54 -0.85 -13.25
CA ILE A 308 -14.36 0.08 -12.48
C ILE A 308 -15.08 -0.69 -11.37
N ASN A 309 -15.00 -0.15 -10.15
CA ASN A 309 -15.73 -0.63 -8.99
C ASN A 309 -16.42 0.53 -8.30
N CYS A 310 -17.70 0.40 -8.04
CA CYS A 310 -18.47 1.30 -7.20
C CYS A 310 -19.65 0.56 -6.57
N ALA A 311 -20.25 1.16 -5.55
CA ALA A 311 -21.34 0.53 -4.79
C ALA A 311 -22.62 0.28 -5.62
N GLU A 312 -22.77 1.01 -6.72
CA GLU A 312 -23.95 0.96 -7.59
C GLU A 312 -23.88 -0.15 -8.65
N LEU A 313 -22.69 -0.76 -8.87
CA LEU A 313 -22.57 -1.89 -9.79
C LEU A 313 -23.27 -3.12 -9.26
N SER A 314 -24.16 -3.71 -10.07
CA SER A 314 -24.95 -4.88 -9.66
C SER A 314 -25.22 -5.82 -10.84
N ASP A 315 -25.34 -7.10 -10.51
CA ASP A 315 -25.68 -8.16 -11.47
C ASP A 315 -26.99 -7.89 -12.20
N GLY A 316 -27.01 -8.12 -13.50
CA GLY A 316 -28.16 -7.91 -14.40
C GLY A 316 -28.47 -6.45 -14.72
N SER A 317 -27.74 -5.48 -14.20
CA SER A 317 -27.95 -4.06 -14.49
C SER A 317 -27.14 -3.60 -15.71
N THR A 318 -27.67 -2.62 -16.40
CA THR A 318 -27.06 -2.04 -17.61
C THR A 318 -26.50 -0.66 -17.30
N TYR A 319 -25.30 -0.41 -17.79
CA TYR A 319 -24.55 0.82 -17.62
C TYR A 319 -24.04 1.33 -18.96
N THR A 320 -23.84 2.63 -19.06
CA THR A 320 -23.11 3.24 -20.19
C THR A 320 -21.73 3.68 -19.70
N ILE A 321 -20.69 3.13 -20.31
CA ILE A 321 -19.32 3.58 -20.07
C ILE A 321 -18.87 4.45 -21.24
N HIS A 322 -18.34 5.63 -20.92
CA HIS A 322 -17.69 6.52 -21.88
C HIS A 322 -16.18 6.44 -21.71
N THR A 323 -15.44 6.33 -22.81
CA THR A 323 -13.99 6.29 -22.85
C THR A 323 -13.51 7.28 -23.91
N GLY A 324 -13.10 8.47 -23.48
CA GLY A 324 -12.82 9.58 -24.38
C GLY A 324 -14.07 9.97 -25.20
N GLU A 325 -13.96 9.88 -26.53
CA GLU A 325 -15.09 10.19 -27.43
C GLU A 325 -16.02 8.99 -27.70
N ASN A 326 -15.69 7.80 -27.20
CA ASN A 326 -16.46 6.58 -27.40
C ASN A 326 -17.43 6.32 -26.26
N SER A 327 -18.53 5.64 -26.54
CA SER A 327 -19.45 5.14 -25.53
C SER A 327 -19.90 3.73 -25.84
N ARG A 328 -20.11 2.94 -24.79
CA ARG A 328 -20.57 1.56 -24.90
C ARG A 328 -21.55 1.24 -23.78
N GLU A 329 -22.66 0.61 -24.15
CA GLU A 329 -23.61 0.04 -23.20
C GLU A 329 -23.16 -1.38 -22.82
N VAL A 330 -23.13 -1.66 -21.52
CA VAL A 330 -22.71 -2.93 -20.95
C VAL A 330 -23.74 -3.42 -19.95
N THR A 331 -24.20 -4.65 -20.09
CA THR A 331 -25.05 -5.31 -19.09
C THR A 331 -24.19 -6.29 -18.30
N MET A 332 -24.13 -6.16 -16.99
CA MET A 332 -23.36 -7.04 -16.12
C MET A 332 -23.99 -8.45 -16.09
N GLU A 333 -23.20 -9.46 -16.43
CA GLU A 333 -23.57 -10.88 -16.29
C GLU A 333 -22.84 -11.49 -15.09
N GLY A 334 -23.30 -11.16 -13.89
CA GLY A 334 -22.67 -11.46 -12.61
C GLY A 334 -22.15 -10.20 -11.92
N LEU A 335 -21.77 -10.35 -10.65
CA LEU A 335 -21.26 -9.22 -9.84
C LEU A 335 -19.86 -8.79 -10.31
N VAL A 336 -19.04 -9.75 -10.72
CA VAL A 336 -17.74 -9.52 -11.35
C VAL A 336 -17.88 -9.87 -12.83
N TYR A 337 -17.71 -8.89 -13.69
CA TYR A 337 -17.94 -9.03 -15.11
C TYR A 337 -16.79 -8.46 -15.94
N THR A 338 -16.42 -9.16 -17.01
CA THR A 338 -15.41 -8.70 -17.96
C THR A 338 -16.01 -8.67 -19.37
N ASP A 339 -15.94 -7.50 -20.01
CA ASP A 339 -16.37 -7.27 -21.37
C ASP A 339 -15.15 -7.04 -22.29
N GLY A 340 -15.10 -7.73 -23.42
CA GLY A 340 -13.97 -7.71 -24.36
C GLY A 340 -12.93 -8.79 -24.08
N GLU A 341 -12.04 -8.99 -25.04
CA GLU A 341 -10.96 -10.00 -24.94
C GLU A 341 -9.69 -9.35 -24.39
N VAL A 342 -8.97 -10.09 -23.52
CA VAL A 342 -7.62 -9.72 -23.10
C VAL A 342 -6.65 -9.97 -24.25
N THR A 343 -5.89 -8.97 -24.63
CA THR A 343 -4.84 -9.15 -25.65
C THR A 343 -3.63 -9.80 -25.00
N ASN A 344 -3.37 -11.05 -25.31
CA ASN A 344 -2.19 -11.76 -24.79
C ASN A 344 -0.91 -10.98 -25.06
N ALA A 345 -0.08 -10.78 -24.04
CA ALA A 345 1.26 -10.20 -24.19
C ALA A 345 2.10 -11.07 -25.17
N PRO A 346 2.96 -10.46 -26.00
CA PRO A 346 3.85 -11.20 -26.86
C PRO A 346 4.83 -12.03 -26.02
N GLY A 347 4.59 -13.35 -25.90
CA GLY A 347 5.47 -14.27 -25.19
C GLY A 347 4.81 -15.34 -24.32
N GLN A 348 3.57 -15.22 -23.96
CA GLN A 348 2.83 -16.30 -23.29
C GLN A 348 2.32 -17.32 -24.30
N GLY A 349 3.20 -18.24 -24.72
CA GLY A 349 2.81 -19.49 -25.34
C GLY A 349 2.06 -20.34 -24.32
N GLY A 350 0.76 -20.57 -24.54
CA GLY A 350 -0.13 -21.32 -23.68
C GLY A 350 0.45 -22.63 -23.18
N GLY A 351 0.91 -22.65 -21.96
CA GLY A 351 1.23 -23.85 -21.21
C GLY A 351 -0.05 -24.48 -20.65
N GLN A 352 -0.85 -25.14 -21.51
CA GLN A 352 -1.81 -26.12 -21.00
C GLN A 352 -1.04 -27.16 -20.18
N LYS A 353 -1.26 -27.20 -18.88
CA LYS A 353 -0.82 -28.34 -18.04
C LYS A 353 -1.40 -29.62 -18.66
N PRO A 354 -0.57 -30.63 -18.97
CA PRO A 354 -1.10 -31.93 -19.40
C PRO A 354 -1.87 -32.54 -18.21
N GLN A 355 -3.15 -32.83 -18.41
CA GLN A 355 -3.90 -33.69 -17.51
C GLN A 355 -3.16 -35.03 -17.41
N GLY A 356 -2.75 -35.39 -16.21
CA GLY A 356 -2.10 -36.65 -15.91
C GLY A 356 -3.06 -37.82 -16.24
N GLY A 357 -2.75 -38.55 -17.31
CA GLY A 357 -3.31 -39.86 -17.56
C GLY A 357 -2.71 -40.88 -16.57
N PRO A 358 -3.44 -41.96 -16.23
CA PRO A 358 -2.97 -42.91 -15.22
C PRO A 358 -1.74 -43.67 -15.72
N MET A 359 -0.70 -43.74 -14.89
CA MET A 359 0.45 -44.62 -15.11
C MET A 359 -0.01 -46.05 -15.11
N GLY A 360 0.11 -46.68 -16.28
CA GLY A 360 0.01 -48.13 -16.44
C GLY A 360 1.23 -48.79 -15.80
N ASP A 361 0.94 -49.66 -14.86
CA ASP A 361 1.85 -50.64 -14.30
C ASP A 361 2.43 -51.53 -15.39
N ASN A 362 3.74 -51.60 -15.56
CA ASN A 362 4.40 -52.56 -16.41
C ASN A 362 5.52 -53.23 -15.65
N SER A 363 5.12 -54.26 -14.87
CA SER A 363 5.99 -55.30 -14.39
C SER A 363 6.21 -56.29 -15.52
N GLY A 364 7.44 -56.56 -15.93
CA GLY A 364 7.75 -57.64 -16.85
C GLY A 364 9.20 -57.65 -17.30
N ASP A 365 9.93 -58.64 -16.69
CA ASP A 365 11.20 -59.29 -17.02
C ASP A 365 12.50 -58.48 -16.87
#